data_008adc47fcbd8090969603d75780b6f9
#
_entry.id   008adc47fcbd8090969603d75780b6f9
#
_cell.length_a   1.000
_cell.length_b   1.000
_cell.length_c   1.000
_cell.angle_alpha   90.00
_cell.angle_beta   90.00
_cell.angle_gamma   90.00
#
_symmetry.space_group_name_H-M   'P 1'
#
loop_
_entity.id
_entity.type
_entity.pdbx_description
1 polymer ?
#
loop_
_entity_poly.entity_id
_entity_poly.type
_entity_poly.pdbx_seq_one_letter_code
_entity_poly.pdbx_strand_id
1 'polypeptide(L)' 'MIIKDKLVEELLELATIIVQQNNKPHKDLTKKIENEIADVKMWLTEYEFFAELDWNYIDDRIKMKRNKYKLNTNKKG' A
#
# COMPACT_ATOMS: atom_id res chain seq x y z
N MET A 1 -21.72 0.55 1.92
CA MET A 1 -20.38 0.04 2.05
C MET A 1 -19.55 0.98 2.90
N ILE A 2 -18.80 0.47 3.84
CA ILE A 2 -17.99 1.30 4.71
C ILE A 2 -16.55 1.27 4.19
N ILE A 3 -16.04 2.43 3.82
CA ILE A 3 -14.73 2.53 3.17
C ILE A 3 -13.61 1.96 4.03
N LYS A 4 -13.63 2.25 5.34
CA LYS A 4 -12.55 1.75 6.19
C LYS A 4 -12.54 0.22 6.24
N ASP A 5 -13.72 -0.40 6.17
CA ASP A 5 -13.78 -1.85 6.20
C ASP A 5 -13.23 -2.45 4.89
N LYS A 6 -13.53 -1.79 3.76
CA LYS A 6 -12.98 -2.23 2.49
C LYS A 6 -11.47 -2.06 2.48
N LEU A 7 -10.97 -0.96 3.01
CA LEU A 7 -9.53 -0.74 3.05
C LEU A 7 -8.84 -1.82 3.89
N VAL A 8 -9.42 -2.15 5.06
CA VAL A 8 -8.83 -3.20 5.90
C VAL A 8 -8.82 -4.53 5.15
N GLU A 9 -9.93 -4.86 4.48
CA GLU A 9 -10.01 -6.10 3.72
C GLU A 9 -8.92 -6.18 2.66
N GLU A 10 -8.72 -5.09 1.90
CA GLU A 10 -7.72 -5.10 0.84
C GLU A 10 -6.30 -5.14 1.38
N LEU A 11 -6.06 -4.48 2.52
CA LEU A 11 -4.74 -4.53 3.14
C LEU A 11 -4.42 -5.97 3.59
N LEU A 12 -5.41 -6.68 4.13
CA LEU A 12 -5.21 -8.06 4.54
C LEU A 12 -4.95 -8.97 3.33
N GLU A 13 -5.66 -8.73 2.22
CA GLU A 13 -5.46 -9.51 1.01
C GLU A 13 -4.07 -9.28 0.43
N LEU A 14 -3.61 -8.02 0.43
CA LEU A 14 -2.27 -7.72 -0.06
C LEU A 14 -1.22 -8.40 0.82
N ALA A 15 -1.37 -8.30 2.13
CA ALA A 15 -0.43 -8.94 3.03
C ALA A 15 -0.37 -10.45 2.77
N THR A 16 -1.53 -11.07 2.58
CA THR A 16 -1.62 -12.52 2.35
C THR A 16 -0.88 -12.92 1.07
N ILE A 17 -1.10 -12.18 -0.02
CA ILE A 17 -0.50 -12.58 -1.29
C ILE A 17 1.02 -12.36 -1.27
N ILE A 18 1.50 -11.34 -0.55
CA ILE A 18 2.94 -11.11 -0.43
C ILE A 18 3.59 -12.24 0.38
N VAL A 19 2.93 -12.68 1.46
CA VAL A 19 3.44 -13.80 2.23
C VAL A 19 3.49 -15.07 1.37
N GLN A 20 2.45 -15.29 0.55
CA GLN A 20 2.44 -16.46 -0.34
C GLN A 20 3.60 -16.40 -1.32
N GLN A 21 3.90 -15.24 -1.89
CA GLN A 21 5.00 -15.11 -2.83
C GLN A 21 6.34 -15.38 -2.13
N ASN A 22 6.48 -14.88 -0.90
CA ASN A 22 7.72 -15.12 -0.15
C ASN A 22 7.90 -16.58 0.18
N ASN A 23 6.82 -17.29 0.46
CA ASN A 23 6.92 -18.72 0.81
C ASN A 23 7.03 -19.62 -0.42
N LYS A 24 6.63 -19.14 -1.57
CA LYS A 24 6.67 -19.93 -2.80
C LYS A 24 7.31 -19.11 -3.91
N PRO A 25 8.61 -18.82 -3.81
CA PRO A 25 9.26 -17.91 -4.74
C PRO A 25 9.28 -18.40 -6.19
N HIS A 26 9.11 -19.70 -6.41
CA HIS A 26 9.07 -20.24 -7.76
C HIS A 26 7.74 -19.95 -8.45
N LYS A 27 6.72 -19.51 -7.71
CA LYS A 27 5.43 -19.25 -8.30
C LYS A 27 5.32 -17.77 -8.57
N ASP A 28 4.90 -17.40 -9.77
CA ASP A 28 4.83 -15.99 -10.12
C ASP A 28 3.47 -15.42 -9.79
N LEU A 29 3.39 -14.65 -8.73
CA LEU A 29 2.15 -14.02 -8.29
C LEU A 29 2.14 -12.53 -8.60
N THR A 30 3.02 -12.09 -9.50
CA THR A 30 3.18 -10.65 -9.78
C THR A 30 1.87 -9.97 -10.15
N LYS A 31 1.09 -10.54 -11.05
CA LYS A 31 -0.16 -9.89 -11.47
C LYS A 31 -1.17 -9.81 -10.34
N LYS A 32 -1.22 -10.84 -9.50
CA LYS A 32 -2.11 -10.80 -8.35
C LYS A 32 -1.70 -9.72 -7.37
N ILE A 33 -0.38 -9.58 -7.14
CA ILE A 33 0.14 -8.55 -6.26
C ILE A 33 -0.18 -7.16 -6.83
N GLU A 34 0.01 -6.98 -8.14
CA GLU A 34 -0.29 -5.69 -8.77
C GLU A 34 -1.76 -5.33 -8.62
N ASN A 35 -2.65 -6.31 -8.79
CA ASN A 35 -4.07 -6.07 -8.64
C ASN A 35 -4.41 -5.68 -7.20
N GLU A 36 -3.82 -6.35 -6.21
CA GLU A 36 -4.10 -6.01 -4.82
C GLU A 36 -3.53 -4.64 -4.46
N ILE A 37 -2.37 -4.29 -5.02
CA ILE A 37 -1.81 -2.97 -4.78
C ILE A 37 -2.74 -1.90 -5.36
N ALA A 38 -3.30 -2.14 -6.54
CA ALA A 38 -4.24 -1.19 -7.13
C ALA A 38 -5.45 -0.99 -6.23
N ASP A 39 -5.99 -2.09 -5.70
CA ASP A 39 -7.15 -2.02 -4.81
C ASP A 39 -6.82 -1.26 -3.53
N VAL A 40 -5.66 -1.56 -2.92
CA VAL A 40 -5.24 -0.89 -1.70
C VAL A 40 -5.06 0.61 -1.96
N LYS A 41 -4.38 0.97 -3.06
CA LYS A 41 -4.14 2.39 -3.34
C LYS A 41 -5.44 3.14 -3.55
N MET A 42 -6.41 2.51 -4.25
CA MET A 42 -7.68 3.15 -4.49
C MET A 42 -8.43 3.37 -3.17
N TRP A 43 -8.57 2.32 -2.37
CA TRP A 43 -9.33 2.45 -1.13
C TRP A 43 -8.62 3.32 -0.10
N LEU A 44 -7.28 3.33 -0.12
CA LEU A 44 -6.52 4.20 0.76
C LEU A 44 -6.79 5.66 0.41
N THR A 45 -6.80 6.00 -0.88
CA THR A 45 -7.10 7.36 -1.31
C THR A 45 -8.52 7.76 -0.89
N GLU A 46 -9.48 6.85 -1.07
CA GLU A 46 -10.85 7.13 -0.68
C GLU A 46 -10.96 7.34 0.83
N TYR A 47 -10.24 6.54 1.61
CA TYR A 47 -10.26 6.69 3.06
C TYR A 47 -9.66 8.02 3.49
N GLU A 48 -8.54 8.40 2.87
CA GLU A 48 -7.89 9.68 3.20
C GLU A 48 -8.82 10.85 2.94
N PHE A 49 -9.57 10.76 1.83
CA PHE A 49 -10.49 11.83 1.49
C PHE A 49 -11.67 11.88 2.45
N PHE A 50 -12.28 10.74 2.72
CA PHE A 50 -13.42 10.70 3.60
C PHE A 50 -13.09 11.05 5.04
N ALA A 51 -11.95 10.68 5.53
CA ALA A 51 -11.54 10.96 6.90
C ALA A 51 -10.93 12.35 7.03
N GLU A 52 -10.84 13.09 5.90
CA GLU A 52 -10.32 14.46 5.90
C GLU A 52 -8.93 14.52 6.53
N LEU A 53 -8.08 13.57 6.17
CA LEU A 53 -6.74 13.52 6.73
C LEU A 53 -5.86 14.59 6.10
N ASP A 54 -4.81 14.97 6.82
CA ASP A 54 -3.89 16.01 6.38
C ASP A 54 -2.86 15.42 5.43
N TRP A 55 -3.08 15.58 4.13
CA TRP A 55 -2.18 15.02 3.13
C TRP A 55 -0.79 15.65 3.17
N ASN A 56 -0.70 16.93 3.50
CA ASN A 56 0.62 17.57 3.59
C ASN A 56 1.44 16.96 4.73
N TYR A 57 0.77 16.71 5.86
CA TYR A 57 1.45 16.09 6.99
C TYR A 57 1.89 14.67 6.62
N ILE A 58 1.01 13.92 5.94
CA ILE A 58 1.34 12.56 5.52
C ILE A 58 2.54 12.57 4.59
N ASP A 59 2.54 13.46 3.59
CA ASP A 59 3.65 13.54 2.65
C ASP A 59 4.96 13.89 3.34
N ASP A 60 4.92 14.83 4.27
CA ASP A 60 6.12 15.20 5.01
C ASP A 60 6.64 14.02 5.83
N ARG A 61 5.75 13.28 6.46
CA ARG A 61 6.15 12.09 7.24
C ARG A 61 6.76 11.02 6.33
N ILE A 62 6.21 10.86 5.12
CA ILE A 62 6.77 9.91 4.17
C ILE A 62 8.21 10.30 3.84
N LYS A 63 8.46 11.58 3.55
CA LYS A 63 9.80 12.05 3.22
C LYS A 63 10.76 11.79 4.36
N MET A 64 10.34 12.11 5.59
CA MET A 64 11.19 11.90 6.76
C MET A 64 11.52 10.42 6.95
N LYS A 65 10.51 9.54 6.76
CA LYS A 65 10.75 8.11 6.94
C LYS A 65 11.63 7.55 5.84
N ARG A 66 11.48 8.02 4.62
CA ARG A 66 12.35 7.57 3.54
C ARG A 66 13.81 7.96 3.84
N ASN A 67 14.03 9.16 4.36
CA ASN A 67 15.37 9.56 4.76
C ASN A 67 15.89 8.70 5.93
N LYS A 68 15.03 8.44 6.90
CA LYS A 68 15.43 7.64 8.05
C LYS A 68 15.88 6.24 7.64
N TYR A 69 15.17 5.64 6.69
CA TYR A 69 15.53 4.29 6.24
C TYR A 69 16.44 4.32 5.01
N LYS A 70 16.89 5.52 4.60
CA LYS A 70 17.80 5.69 3.46
C LYS A 70 17.23 5.09 2.18
N LEU A 71 15.93 5.31 1.98
CA LEU A 71 15.28 4.82 0.79
C LEU A 71 15.39 5.84 -0.32
N ASN A 72 15.48 5.34 -1.56
CA ASN A 72 15.57 6.21 -2.67
C ASN A 72 14.28 6.91 -2.87
N THR A 73 14.29 8.21 -3.01
CA THR A 73 13.09 8.95 -3.28
C THR A 73 12.83 9.05 -4.76
N ASN A 74 13.91 8.68 -5.55
CA ASN A 74 13.74 8.81 -6.93
C ASN A 74 13.27 7.61 -7.49
N LYS A 75 12.71 6.89 -7.14
CA LYS A 75 12.18 5.78 -7.64
C LYS A 75 12.58 5.23 -8.80
N LYS A 76 13.25 5.03 -9.14
CA LYS A 76 13.72 4.52 -10.24
C LYS A 76 13.63 3.19 -10.30
N GLY A 77 13.12 2.76 -10.02
CA GLY A 77 13.15 1.41 -10.13
C GLY A 77 13.50 0.54 -9.25
#